data_13f751353fb2d664f71da9960b792e03
#
_entry.id   13f751353fb2d664f71da9960b792e03
#
_cell.length_a   1.000
_cell.length_b   1.000
_cell.length_c   1.000
_cell.angle_alpha   90.00
_cell.angle_beta   90.00
_cell.angle_gamma   90.00
#
_symmetry.space_group_name_H-M   'P 1'
#
loop_
_entity.id
_entity.type
_entity.pdbx_description
1 polymer ?
#
loop_
_entity_poly.entity_id
_entity_poly.type
_entity_poly.pdbx_seq_one_letter_code
_entity_poly.pdbx_strand_id
1 'polypeptide(L)'
;MKHLSFYSLLLFCVMTLSWACNKDDDDNKPQVITGAGNIQAAIDEYRTLLGTNNGSAVGTQNGGRREINWDGVPDSLAAPYFLPHDFFKARGADFTTPGTGVQVSADQSNPSGAYPSFGNINPNYQAIFPAFSAERLFSPIGSNVVNLRFYVPGTTTPAVVRGFGAVYVDVDVNENTAFEYFDINDQSLGVYATPIQNNGHVFLGVLFDTPIVHRVRIEYGNTALGPDDGGSVDVSVMDDFIYGEPQ
;
A
#
# COMPACT_ATOMS: atom_id res chain seq x y z
N MET A 1 -74.34 38.78 46.13
CA MET A 1 -73.25 39.26 45.29
C MET A 1 -72.08 38.33 45.58
N LYS A 2 -71.82 37.36 44.71
CA LYS A 2 -70.80 36.32 44.88
C LYS A 2 -69.70 36.50 43.81
N HIS A 3 -68.50 36.76 44.26
CA HIS A 3 -67.33 36.83 43.39
C HIS A 3 -66.84 35.43 43.01
N LEU A 4 -66.81 35.12 41.72
CA LEU A 4 -66.24 33.89 41.20
C LEU A 4 -64.80 34.16 40.80
N SER A 5 -63.83 33.49 41.49
CA SER A 5 -62.44 33.61 41.25
C SER A 5 -62.00 32.53 40.22
N PHE A 6 -61.46 32.97 39.08
CA PHE A 6 -60.96 32.07 37.99
C PHE A 6 -59.49 31.76 38.25
N TYR A 7 -59.16 30.51 38.59
CA TYR A 7 -57.79 30.03 38.64
C TYR A 7 -57.42 29.55 37.29
N SER A 8 -56.47 30.28 36.66
CA SER A 8 -55.81 29.87 35.41
C SER A 8 -54.67 28.87 35.73
N LEU A 9 -54.82 27.60 35.31
CA LEU A 9 -53.83 26.56 35.47
C LEU A 9 -52.86 26.64 34.28
N LEU A 10 -51.66 27.17 34.51
CA LEU A 10 -50.59 27.22 33.51
C LEU A 10 -49.93 25.85 33.42
N LEU A 11 -50.20 25.10 32.36
CA LEU A 11 -49.59 23.80 32.08
C LEU A 11 -48.21 24.06 31.45
N PHE A 12 -47.15 23.86 32.23
CA PHE A 12 -45.76 24.00 31.77
C PHE A 12 -45.36 22.69 31.05
N CYS A 13 -45.41 22.72 29.70
CA CYS A 13 -44.97 21.60 28.88
C CYS A 13 -43.43 21.63 28.81
N VAL A 14 -42.78 20.79 29.62
CA VAL A 14 -41.32 20.58 29.54
C VAL A 14 -41.03 19.73 28.31
N MET A 15 -40.63 20.37 27.21
CA MET A 15 -40.03 19.68 26.06
C MET A 15 -38.63 19.21 26.45
N THR A 16 -38.49 17.94 26.76
CA THR A 16 -37.21 17.28 26.83
C THR A 16 -36.68 17.13 25.38
N LEU A 17 -35.76 18.01 24.95
CA LEU A 17 -34.94 17.74 23.77
C LEU A 17 -34.06 16.54 24.11
N SER A 18 -34.44 15.36 23.64
CA SER A 18 -33.52 14.24 23.49
C SER A 18 -32.53 14.62 22.38
N TRP A 19 -31.34 15.04 22.76
CA TRP A 19 -30.22 14.99 21.86
C TRP A 19 -29.98 13.51 21.53
N ALA A 20 -30.44 13.09 20.37
CA ALA A 20 -29.94 11.91 19.70
C ALA A 20 -28.49 12.24 19.35
N CYS A 21 -27.56 11.70 20.14
CA CYS A 21 -26.18 11.58 19.70
C CYS A 21 -26.24 10.68 18.47
N ASN A 22 -26.16 11.26 17.27
CA ASN A 22 -25.76 10.51 16.11
C ASN A 22 -24.37 10.00 16.46
N LYS A 23 -24.22 8.71 16.73
CA LYS A 23 -22.97 8.03 16.52
C LYS A 23 -22.72 8.19 15.01
N ASP A 24 -21.86 9.12 14.65
CA ASP A 24 -21.33 9.18 13.32
C ASP A 24 -20.75 7.79 13.02
N ASP A 25 -21.00 7.29 11.81
CA ASP A 25 -20.51 6.01 11.29
C ASP A 25 -18.97 6.06 11.05
N ASP A 26 -18.20 6.50 12.04
CA ASP A 26 -16.73 6.52 12.04
C ASP A 26 -16.13 5.13 12.38
N ASP A 27 -16.97 4.18 12.78
CA ASP A 27 -16.55 2.85 13.23
C ASP A 27 -16.02 1.95 12.07
N ASN A 28 -15.94 2.45 10.82
CA ASN A 28 -15.55 1.63 9.65
C ASN A 28 -14.45 2.26 8.79
N LYS A 29 -13.79 3.31 9.27
CA LYS A 29 -12.66 3.91 8.54
C LYS A 29 -11.39 3.08 8.78
N PRO A 30 -10.65 2.72 7.71
CA PRO A 30 -9.40 2.01 7.88
C PRO A 30 -8.36 2.87 8.60
N GLN A 31 -7.48 2.23 9.35
CA GLN A 31 -6.32 2.87 9.94
C GLN A 31 -5.26 3.12 8.86
N VAL A 32 -4.82 4.36 8.75
CA VAL A 32 -3.76 4.77 7.81
C VAL A 32 -2.50 5.10 8.59
N ILE A 33 -1.40 4.44 8.27
CA ILE A 33 -0.09 4.64 8.86
C ILE A 33 0.84 5.19 7.78
N THR A 34 1.47 6.33 8.04
CA THR A 34 2.38 6.96 7.10
C THR A 34 3.67 7.39 7.77
N GLY A 35 4.74 7.47 6.97
CA GLY A 35 6.02 8.02 7.38
C GLY A 35 6.76 8.61 6.19
N ALA A 36 7.63 9.59 6.42
CA ALA A 36 8.51 10.18 5.42
C ALA A 36 9.90 10.42 6.02
N GLY A 37 10.95 10.21 5.23
CA GLY A 37 12.34 10.26 5.67
C GLY A 37 12.71 9.07 6.56
N ASN A 38 12.68 9.23 7.88
CA ASN A 38 12.87 8.09 8.80
C ASN A 38 11.54 7.36 9.02
N ILE A 39 11.34 6.31 8.27
CA ILE A 39 10.07 5.56 8.21
C ILE A 39 10.01 4.33 9.12
N GLN A 40 11.10 3.99 9.84
CA GLN A 40 11.20 2.73 10.59
C GLN A 40 10.07 2.58 11.62
N ALA A 41 9.74 3.65 12.35
CA ALA A 41 8.68 3.59 13.36
C ALA A 41 7.29 3.29 12.77
N ALA A 42 6.98 3.86 11.61
CA ALA A 42 5.72 3.60 10.90
C ALA A 42 5.64 2.15 10.41
N ILE A 43 6.74 1.61 9.90
CA ILE A 43 6.83 0.20 9.47
C ILE A 43 6.67 -0.74 10.66
N ASP A 44 7.33 -0.46 11.78
CA ASP A 44 7.26 -1.31 12.99
C ASP A 44 5.86 -1.28 13.61
N GLU A 45 5.19 -0.13 13.59
CA GLU A 45 3.78 -0.01 13.98
C GLU A 45 2.89 -0.87 13.07
N TYR A 46 3.02 -0.74 11.76
CA TYR A 46 2.23 -1.50 10.79
C TYR A 46 2.45 -3.01 10.92
N ARG A 47 3.71 -3.43 11.09
CA ARG A 47 4.08 -4.82 11.37
C ARG A 47 3.43 -5.35 12.65
N THR A 48 3.41 -4.54 13.69
CA THR A 48 2.80 -4.89 14.98
C THR A 48 1.29 -5.11 14.85
N LEU A 49 0.61 -4.22 14.14
CA LEU A 49 -0.84 -4.29 13.91
C LEU A 49 -1.25 -5.51 13.06
N LEU A 50 -0.43 -5.91 12.10
CA LEU A 50 -0.68 -7.09 11.28
C LEU A 50 -0.32 -8.41 12.00
N GLY A 51 0.62 -8.40 12.94
CA GLY A 51 1.03 -9.56 13.73
C GLY A 51 2.25 -10.30 13.19
N THR A 52 2.35 -11.60 13.47
CA THR A 52 3.53 -12.43 13.18
C THR A 52 3.82 -12.51 11.66
N ASN A 53 5.11 -12.46 11.29
CA ASN A 53 5.53 -12.71 9.92
C ASN A 53 5.54 -14.22 9.62
N ASN A 54 4.70 -14.63 8.68
CA ASN A 54 4.54 -16.02 8.25
C ASN A 54 5.54 -16.43 7.15
N GLY A 55 6.31 -15.47 6.61
CA GLY A 55 7.34 -15.71 5.61
C GLY A 55 6.80 -16.45 4.37
N SER A 56 7.42 -17.60 4.06
CA SER A 56 7.03 -18.46 2.93
C SER A 56 6.27 -19.73 3.37
N ALA A 57 5.64 -19.71 4.54
CA ALA A 57 4.82 -20.85 5.01
C ALA A 57 3.72 -21.16 3.98
N VAL A 58 3.58 -22.45 3.66
CA VAL A 58 2.61 -22.91 2.66
C VAL A 58 1.18 -22.82 3.19
N GLY A 59 0.25 -22.43 2.32
CA GLY A 59 -1.16 -22.27 2.66
C GLY A 59 -1.43 -21.06 3.56
N THR A 60 -2.70 -20.81 3.81
CA THR A 60 -3.16 -19.74 4.71
C THR A 60 -2.80 -20.08 6.17
N GLN A 61 -2.25 -19.11 6.88
CA GLN A 61 -1.96 -19.18 8.30
C GLN A 61 -3.08 -18.53 9.11
N ASN A 62 -3.11 -18.81 10.42
CA ASN A 62 -4.12 -18.21 11.31
C ASN A 62 -3.73 -16.76 11.68
N GLY A 63 -3.98 -15.81 10.76
CA GLY A 63 -3.63 -14.41 10.91
C GLY A 63 -2.14 -14.13 10.69
N GLY A 64 -1.70 -12.93 11.03
CA GLY A 64 -0.34 -12.48 10.81
C GLY A 64 -0.16 -11.73 9.48
N ARG A 65 1.06 -11.69 9.02
CA ARG A 65 1.46 -10.95 7.81
C ARG A 65 2.43 -11.72 6.95
N ARG A 66 2.62 -11.22 5.71
CA ARG A 66 3.70 -11.60 4.80
C ARG A 66 4.45 -10.36 4.35
N GLU A 67 5.72 -10.54 4.04
CA GLU A 67 6.60 -9.48 3.56
C GLU A 67 7.35 -9.94 2.30
N ILE A 68 7.62 -8.98 1.40
CA ILE A 68 8.45 -9.16 0.21
C ILE A 68 9.44 -8.00 0.21
N ASN A 69 10.74 -8.31 0.31
CA ASN A 69 11.82 -7.32 0.28
C ASN A 69 12.68 -7.38 -0.99
N TRP A 70 12.30 -8.18 -1.98
CA TRP A 70 12.91 -8.32 -3.30
C TRP A 70 14.31 -8.92 -3.32
N ASP A 71 15.11 -8.84 -2.27
CA ASP A 71 16.53 -9.22 -2.22
C ASP A 71 16.78 -10.69 -2.49
N GLY A 72 15.79 -11.54 -2.22
CA GLY A 72 15.83 -12.97 -2.54
C GLY A 72 15.53 -13.32 -3.99
N VAL A 73 15.27 -12.34 -4.86
CA VAL A 73 15.06 -12.57 -6.29
C VAL A 73 16.41 -12.88 -6.94
N PRO A 74 16.55 -14.03 -7.65
CA PRO A 74 17.82 -14.39 -8.27
C PRO A 74 18.16 -13.44 -9.43
N ASP A 75 19.45 -13.24 -9.69
CA ASP A 75 19.95 -12.37 -10.76
C ASP A 75 19.35 -12.65 -12.14
N SER A 76 19.05 -13.92 -12.41
CA SER A 76 18.42 -14.34 -13.67
C SER A 76 16.98 -13.86 -13.87
N LEU A 77 16.36 -13.29 -12.80
CA LEU A 77 15.01 -12.72 -12.78
C LEU A 77 15.00 -11.25 -12.35
N ALA A 78 16.18 -10.69 -12.08
CA ALA A 78 16.35 -9.26 -11.84
C ALA A 78 16.68 -8.52 -13.14
N ALA A 79 16.69 -7.18 -13.12
CA ALA A 79 17.01 -6.36 -14.29
C ALA A 79 18.29 -6.87 -15.00
N PRO A 80 18.29 -6.94 -16.33
CA PRO A 80 17.31 -6.38 -17.27
C PRO A 80 16.10 -7.31 -17.57
N TYR A 81 15.97 -8.42 -16.88
CA TYR A 81 14.90 -9.40 -17.09
C TYR A 81 13.62 -8.99 -16.36
N PHE A 82 12.49 -9.54 -16.80
CA PHE A 82 11.21 -9.37 -16.14
C PHE A 82 11.00 -10.45 -15.08
N LEU A 83 10.48 -10.04 -13.93
CA LEU A 83 10.03 -10.96 -12.91
C LEU A 83 8.72 -11.64 -13.36
N PRO A 84 8.59 -12.97 -13.30
CA PRO A 84 7.32 -13.64 -13.50
C PRO A 84 6.24 -13.07 -12.57
N HIS A 85 5.06 -12.77 -13.10
CA HIS A 85 3.99 -12.11 -12.33
C HIS A 85 3.59 -12.88 -11.06
N ASP A 86 3.73 -14.20 -11.06
CA ASP A 86 3.37 -15.11 -9.97
C ASP A 86 4.56 -15.64 -9.18
N PHE A 87 5.74 -15.01 -9.30
CA PHE A 87 6.96 -15.44 -8.60
C PHE A 87 6.74 -15.59 -7.09
N PHE A 88 5.95 -14.72 -6.50
CA PHE A 88 5.58 -14.77 -5.08
C PHE A 88 4.26 -15.49 -4.80
N LYS A 89 3.81 -16.35 -5.69
CA LYS A 89 2.60 -17.18 -5.52
C LYS A 89 2.61 -17.96 -4.20
N ALA A 90 3.77 -18.48 -3.78
CA ALA A 90 3.91 -19.15 -2.48
C ALA A 90 3.58 -18.24 -1.28
N ARG A 91 3.63 -16.92 -1.46
CA ARG A 91 3.21 -15.91 -0.47
C ARG A 91 1.82 -15.32 -0.76
N GLY A 92 1.13 -15.82 -1.80
CA GLY A 92 -0.20 -15.39 -2.19
C GLY A 92 -0.25 -14.05 -2.92
N ALA A 93 0.85 -13.59 -3.52
CA ALA A 93 0.93 -12.33 -4.26
C ALA A 93 1.14 -12.58 -5.76
N ASP A 94 0.38 -11.82 -6.59
CA ASP A 94 0.45 -11.83 -8.06
C ASP A 94 0.47 -10.39 -8.57
N PHE A 95 1.41 -10.08 -9.48
CA PHE A 95 1.67 -8.72 -9.96
C PHE A 95 1.38 -8.58 -11.43
N THR A 96 0.51 -7.67 -11.81
CA THR A 96 0.22 -7.34 -13.21
C THR A 96 0.35 -5.84 -13.47
N THR A 97 0.73 -5.45 -14.69
CA THR A 97 0.85 -4.06 -15.11
C THR A 97 0.26 -3.88 -16.51
N PRO A 98 -0.30 -2.69 -16.84
CA PRO A 98 -0.62 -2.33 -18.22
C PRO A 98 0.63 -2.17 -19.12
N GLY A 99 1.82 -2.04 -18.51
CA GLY A 99 3.09 -1.91 -19.20
C GLY A 99 3.61 -3.24 -19.76
N THR A 100 4.92 -3.29 -19.98
CA THR A 100 5.60 -4.46 -20.56
C THR A 100 5.76 -5.60 -19.56
N GLY A 101 5.92 -5.28 -18.28
CA GLY A 101 6.09 -6.24 -17.18
C GLY A 101 6.60 -5.55 -15.92
N VAL A 102 6.88 -6.33 -14.88
CA VAL A 102 7.47 -5.84 -13.63
C VAL A 102 8.94 -6.29 -13.56
N GLN A 103 9.78 -5.44 -12.99
CA GLN A 103 11.19 -5.73 -12.75
C GLN A 103 11.58 -5.52 -11.30
N VAL A 104 12.55 -6.31 -10.87
CA VAL A 104 13.34 -6.05 -9.68
C VAL A 104 14.69 -5.52 -10.11
N SER A 105 15.22 -4.47 -9.49
CA SER A 105 16.51 -3.91 -9.87
C SER A 105 17.65 -4.92 -9.68
N ALA A 106 18.73 -4.74 -10.43
CA ALA A 106 19.97 -5.48 -10.18
C ALA A 106 20.59 -5.05 -8.84
N ASP A 107 21.48 -5.85 -8.31
CA ASP A 107 22.44 -5.44 -7.28
C ASP A 107 23.83 -5.19 -7.88
N GLN A 108 24.77 -4.76 -7.05
CA GLN A 108 26.15 -4.46 -7.48
C GLN A 108 26.89 -5.66 -8.07
N SER A 109 26.51 -6.88 -7.71
CA SER A 109 27.18 -8.12 -8.12
C SER A 109 26.57 -8.78 -9.35
N ASN A 110 25.46 -8.24 -9.89
CA ASN A 110 24.69 -8.86 -10.95
C ASN A 110 25.54 -9.03 -12.24
N PRO A 111 25.71 -10.27 -12.73
CA PRO A 111 26.58 -10.57 -13.88
C PRO A 111 26.03 -10.06 -15.21
N SER A 112 24.78 -9.63 -15.29
CA SER A 112 24.20 -9.04 -16.51
C SER A 112 24.79 -7.68 -16.88
N GLY A 113 25.52 -7.03 -15.94
CA GLY A 113 26.00 -5.67 -16.08
C GLY A 113 24.91 -4.61 -15.91
N ALA A 114 23.70 -4.99 -15.51
CA ALA A 114 22.68 -4.04 -15.07
C ALA A 114 23.11 -3.42 -13.73
N TYR A 115 22.85 -2.13 -13.59
CA TYR A 115 23.22 -1.39 -12.39
C TYR A 115 22.10 -1.42 -11.33
N PRO A 116 22.44 -1.25 -10.02
CA PRO A 116 21.44 -1.04 -8.98
C PRO A 116 20.47 0.10 -9.30
N SER A 117 19.34 0.11 -8.58
CA SER A 117 18.36 1.20 -8.65
C SER A 117 17.88 1.53 -10.07
N PHE A 118 17.78 0.51 -10.94
CA PHE A 118 17.39 0.66 -12.35
C PHE A 118 18.35 1.56 -13.18
N GLY A 119 19.62 1.63 -12.81
CA GLY A 119 20.64 2.39 -13.53
C GLY A 119 20.87 1.92 -14.98
N ASN A 120 20.42 0.70 -15.35
CA ASN A 120 20.37 0.21 -16.71
C ASN A 120 19.30 0.90 -17.58
N ILE A 121 18.27 1.51 -16.97
CA ILE A 121 17.23 2.30 -17.64
C ILE A 121 17.68 3.75 -17.73
N ASN A 122 18.06 4.33 -16.59
CA ASN A 122 18.60 5.68 -16.51
C ASN A 122 19.71 5.73 -15.44
N PRO A 123 20.96 6.07 -15.80
CA PRO A 123 22.06 6.08 -14.86
C PRO A 123 21.89 7.08 -13.70
N ASN A 124 21.06 8.12 -13.87
CA ASN A 124 20.78 9.11 -12.83
C ASN A 124 19.97 8.51 -11.67
N TYR A 125 19.23 7.43 -11.90
CA TYR A 125 18.39 6.77 -10.89
C TYR A 125 19.19 6.24 -9.70
N GLN A 126 20.44 5.88 -9.88
CA GLN A 126 21.31 5.44 -8.79
C GLN A 126 21.53 6.52 -7.72
N ALA A 127 21.37 7.80 -8.07
CA ALA A 127 21.52 8.91 -7.15
C ALA A 127 20.22 9.28 -6.41
N ILE A 128 19.06 8.88 -6.95
CA ILE A 128 17.75 9.29 -6.42
C ILE A 128 16.96 8.14 -5.78
N PHE A 129 17.28 6.88 -6.10
CA PHE A 129 16.58 5.73 -5.53
C PHE A 129 17.48 4.98 -4.50
N PRO A 130 17.64 5.51 -3.27
CA PRO A 130 18.30 4.76 -2.20
C PRO A 130 17.42 3.57 -1.78
N ALA A 131 17.96 2.36 -1.73
CA ALA A 131 17.22 1.21 -1.19
C ALA A 131 16.98 1.39 0.32
N PHE A 132 15.80 0.99 0.79
CA PHE A 132 15.46 0.98 2.22
C PHE A 132 15.99 -0.28 2.90
N SER A 133 15.73 -1.44 2.31
CA SER A 133 16.29 -2.72 2.73
C SER A 133 17.21 -3.26 1.64
N ALA A 134 18.39 -3.77 2.01
CA ALA A 134 19.44 -4.30 1.15
C ALA A 134 19.61 -3.54 -0.19
N GLU A 135 19.57 -4.20 -1.38
CA GLU A 135 19.97 -3.51 -2.60
C GLU A 135 18.89 -3.48 -3.70
N ARG A 136 17.80 -4.25 -3.57
CA ARG A 136 16.86 -4.46 -4.67
C ARG A 136 15.58 -3.68 -4.50
N LEU A 137 15.18 -3.03 -5.59
CA LEU A 137 13.94 -2.24 -5.71
C LEU A 137 13.02 -2.86 -6.75
N PHE A 138 11.74 -2.52 -6.69
CA PHE A 138 10.69 -3.03 -7.58
C PHE A 138 10.00 -1.91 -8.34
N SER A 139 9.73 -2.12 -9.64
CA SER A 139 8.99 -1.16 -10.46
C SER A 139 8.32 -1.84 -11.67
N PRO A 140 7.17 -1.32 -12.14
CA PRO A 140 6.65 -1.63 -13.46
C PRO A 140 7.52 -0.98 -14.55
N ILE A 141 7.53 -1.58 -15.73
CA ILE A 141 8.23 -1.08 -16.92
C ILE A 141 7.23 -0.78 -18.02
N GLY A 142 7.32 0.41 -18.61
CA GLY A 142 6.39 0.89 -19.64
C GLY A 142 5.02 1.32 -19.12
N SER A 143 4.89 1.43 -17.81
CA SER A 143 3.74 1.96 -17.08
C SER A 143 4.18 2.46 -15.72
N ASN A 144 3.40 3.34 -15.10
CA ASN A 144 3.53 3.73 -13.69
C ASN A 144 2.47 3.05 -12.80
N VAL A 145 1.88 1.94 -13.24
CA VAL A 145 0.81 1.25 -12.51
C VAL A 145 1.12 -0.24 -12.37
N VAL A 146 0.94 -0.76 -11.15
CA VAL A 146 0.90 -2.19 -10.84
C VAL A 146 -0.44 -2.53 -10.18
N ASN A 147 -1.00 -3.69 -10.54
CA ASN A 147 -2.06 -4.32 -9.76
C ASN A 147 -1.47 -5.52 -9.02
N LEU A 148 -1.54 -5.48 -7.71
CA LEU A 148 -1.25 -6.59 -6.81
C LEU A 148 -2.56 -7.29 -6.45
N ARG A 149 -2.66 -8.59 -6.74
CA ARG A 149 -3.82 -9.42 -6.32
C ARG A 149 -3.39 -10.45 -5.30
N PHE A 150 -4.30 -10.75 -4.39
CA PHE A 150 -4.07 -11.74 -3.35
C PHE A 150 -4.78 -13.05 -3.64
N TYR A 151 -4.08 -14.14 -3.37
CA TYR A 151 -4.54 -15.51 -3.52
C TYR A 151 -4.20 -16.33 -2.28
N VAL A 152 -4.91 -17.40 -2.05
CA VAL A 152 -4.51 -18.39 -1.03
C VAL A 152 -3.10 -18.86 -1.38
N PRO A 153 -2.12 -18.73 -0.45
CA PRO A 153 -0.72 -19.00 -0.71
C PRO A 153 -0.46 -20.37 -1.35
N GLY A 154 0.23 -20.35 -2.50
CA GLY A 154 0.53 -21.54 -3.31
C GLY A 154 -0.57 -21.97 -4.27
N THR A 155 -1.72 -21.28 -4.32
CA THR A 155 -2.87 -21.63 -5.18
C THR A 155 -3.24 -20.51 -6.13
N THR A 156 -4.33 -20.70 -6.90
CA THR A 156 -4.98 -19.69 -7.72
C THR A 156 -6.37 -19.31 -7.16
N THR A 157 -6.69 -19.75 -5.96
CA THR A 157 -7.94 -19.38 -5.29
C THR A 157 -7.85 -17.94 -4.80
N PRO A 158 -8.76 -17.04 -5.21
CA PRO A 158 -8.78 -15.67 -4.73
C PRO A 158 -8.85 -15.60 -3.19
N ALA A 159 -8.13 -14.67 -2.60
CA ALA A 159 -8.09 -14.43 -1.18
C ALA A 159 -8.18 -12.94 -0.88
N VAL A 160 -8.44 -12.59 0.37
CA VAL A 160 -8.47 -11.22 0.87
C VAL A 160 -7.48 -11.04 2.02
N VAL A 161 -6.97 -9.83 2.20
CA VAL A 161 -6.09 -9.45 3.31
C VAL A 161 -6.69 -8.31 4.12
N ARG A 162 -6.24 -8.15 5.38
CA ARG A 162 -6.66 -7.03 6.22
C ARG A 162 -6.07 -5.69 5.78
N GLY A 163 -4.97 -5.70 5.04
CA GLY A 163 -4.33 -4.47 4.60
C GLY A 163 -3.06 -4.74 3.81
N PHE A 164 -2.59 -3.70 3.20
CA PHE A 164 -1.35 -3.64 2.45
C PHE A 164 -0.63 -2.34 2.76
N GLY A 165 0.67 -2.39 2.85
CA GLY A 165 1.54 -1.23 2.97
C GLY A 165 2.87 -1.52 2.30
N ALA A 166 3.56 -0.46 1.89
CA ALA A 166 4.86 -0.60 1.26
C ALA A 166 5.70 0.67 1.40
N VAL A 167 6.98 0.52 1.12
CA VAL A 167 7.93 1.62 1.04
C VAL A 167 7.99 2.12 -0.41
N TYR A 168 7.70 3.39 -0.62
CA TYR A 168 8.05 4.10 -1.84
C TYR A 168 9.40 4.78 -1.68
N VAL A 169 10.11 4.92 -2.77
CA VAL A 169 11.38 5.62 -2.86
C VAL A 169 11.23 6.71 -3.90
N ASP A 170 11.53 7.95 -3.49
CA ASP A 170 11.44 9.14 -4.31
C ASP A 170 10.01 9.48 -4.72
N VAL A 171 9.35 10.32 -3.95
CA VAL A 171 8.00 10.84 -4.21
C VAL A 171 8.07 12.36 -4.18
N ASP A 172 7.96 12.99 -5.32
CA ASP A 172 8.12 14.42 -5.49
C ASP A 172 6.82 15.18 -5.55
N VAL A 173 5.81 14.60 -6.19
CA VAL A 173 4.54 15.27 -6.46
C VAL A 173 3.40 14.60 -5.69
N ASN A 174 2.66 15.42 -4.94
CA ASN A 174 1.50 14.96 -4.20
C ASN A 174 0.39 14.47 -5.15
N GLU A 175 -0.40 13.51 -4.68
CA GLU A 175 -1.60 12.96 -5.33
C GLU A 175 -1.37 11.98 -6.49
N ASN A 176 -0.15 11.90 -7.06
CA ASN A 176 0.13 10.99 -8.17
C ASN A 176 0.73 9.64 -7.73
N THR A 177 1.10 9.52 -6.44
CA THR A 177 1.66 8.29 -5.86
C THR A 177 0.73 7.82 -4.76
N ALA A 178 0.04 6.70 -5.02
CA ALA A 178 -1.08 6.28 -4.19
C ALA A 178 -1.33 4.77 -4.26
N PHE A 179 -2.07 4.27 -3.27
CA PHE A 179 -2.73 2.97 -3.33
C PHE A 179 -4.24 3.16 -3.45
N GLU A 180 -4.86 2.46 -4.40
CA GLU A 180 -6.30 2.23 -4.43
C GLU A 180 -6.59 0.78 -4.07
N TYR A 181 -7.42 0.57 -3.06
CA TYR A 181 -7.78 -0.75 -2.55
C TYR A 181 -9.11 -1.20 -3.11
N PHE A 182 -9.25 -2.50 -3.37
CA PHE A 182 -10.47 -3.08 -3.92
C PHE A 182 -10.84 -4.36 -3.19
N ASP A 183 -12.13 -4.56 -3.02
CA ASP A 183 -12.66 -5.83 -2.51
C ASP A 183 -12.64 -6.94 -3.58
N ILE A 184 -13.15 -8.12 -3.23
CA ILE A 184 -13.20 -9.28 -4.13
C ILE A 184 -14.17 -9.09 -5.32
N ASN A 185 -15.08 -8.12 -5.25
CA ASN A 185 -16.02 -7.76 -6.31
C ASN A 185 -15.51 -6.59 -7.16
N ASP A 186 -14.23 -6.19 -6.99
CA ASP A 186 -13.61 -5.03 -7.64
C ASP A 186 -14.27 -3.68 -7.27
N GLN A 187 -14.93 -3.60 -6.09
CA GLN A 187 -15.44 -2.34 -5.56
C GLN A 187 -14.32 -1.60 -4.83
N SER A 188 -14.16 -0.30 -5.13
CA SER A 188 -13.14 0.53 -4.48
C SER A 188 -13.45 0.70 -2.99
N LEU A 189 -12.44 0.46 -2.17
CA LEU A 189 -12.43 0.67 -0.72
C LEU A 189 -11.77 2.00 -0.34
N GLY A 190 -11.32 2.78 -1.33
CA GLY A 190 -10.70 4.09 -1.16
C GLY A 190 -9.32 4.19 -1.80
N VAL A 191 -8.93 5.46 -2.01
CA VAL A 191 -7.62 5.87 -2.53
C VAL A 191 -6.86 6.59 -1.43
N TYR A 192 -5.60 6.23 -1.23
CA TYR A 192 -4.74 6.78 -0.18
C TYR A 192 -3.42 7.22 -0.81
N ALA A 193 -3.17 8.52 -0.77
CA ALA A 193 -1.95 9.13 -1.30
C ALA A 193 -0.80 9.05 -0.28
N THR A 194 0.43 8.98 -0.79
CA THR A 194 1.63 9.01 0.03
C THR A 194 1.98 10.43 0.49
N PRO A 195 2.72 10.59 1.60
CA PRO A 195 3.49 11.82 1.83
C PRO A 195 4.52 12.06 0.71
N ILE A 196 5.08 13.27 0.66
CA ILE A 196 6.19 13.63 -0.25
C ILE A 196 7.53 13.43 0.49
N GLN A 197 8.49 12.86 -0.23
CA GLN A 197 9.89 12.79 0.19
C GLN A 197 10.79 12.59 -1.03
N ASN A 198 11.34 13.67 -1.53
CA ASN A 198 12.31 13.68 -2.65
C ASN A 198 13.61 12.97 -2.22
N ASN A 199 14.16 12.13 -3.09
CA ASN A 199 15.38 11.34 -2.90
C ASN A 199 15.41 10.55 -1.57
N GLY A 200 14.26 10.08 -1.11
CA GLY A 200 14.16 9.40 0.18
C GLY A 200 13.00 8.41 0.26
N HIS A 201 12.71 7.97 1.47
CA HIS A 201 11.74 6.90 1.71
C HIS A 201 10.43 7.44 2.24
N VAL A 202 9.34 6.87 1.75
CA VAL A 202 7.99 7.06 2.27
C VAL A 202 7.38 5.70 2.58
N PHE A 203 6.71 5.59 3.71
CA PHE A 203 5.86 4.45 4.02
C PHE A 203 4.39 4.87 3.96
N LEU A 204 3.58 4.06 3.31
CA LEU A 204 2.13 4.11 3.37
C LEU A 204 1.61 2.71 3.66
N GLY A 205 0.81 2.57 4.70
CA GLY A 205 0.11 1.34 5.05
C GLY A 205 -1.33 1.63 5.41
N VAL A 206 -2.27 0.85 4.87
CA VAL A 206 -3.70 0.95 5.19
C VAL A 206 -4.18 -0.38 5.74
N LEU A 207 -4.83 -0.33 6.89
CA LEU A 207 -5.32 -1.49 7.63
C LEU A 207 -6.83 -1.39 7.84
N PHE A 208 -7.57 -2.37 7.36
CA PHE A 208 -9.00 -2.54 7.58
C PHE A 208 -9.25 -3.45 8.79
N ASP A 209 -10.41 -3.32 9.42
CA ASP A 209 -10.76 -4.10 10.61
C ASP A 209 -10.86 -5.60 10.32
N THR A 210 -11.30 -5.94 9.12
CA THR A 210 -11.44 -7.32 8.66
C THR A 210 -10.72 -7.55 7.33
N PRO A 211 -10.38 -8.80 6.97
CA PRO A 211 -9.84 -9.12 5.65
C PRO A 211 -10.90 -8.87 4.57
N ILE A 212 -10.71 -7.80 3.78
CA ILE A 212 -11.62 -7.41 2.69
C ILE A 212 -10.88 -7.00 1.42
N VAL A 213 -9.57 -6.75 1.48
CA VAL A 213 -8.78 -6.29 0.35
C VAL A 213 -8.36 -7.49 -0.51
N HIS A 214 -8.85 -7.55 -1.74
CA HIS A 214 -8.44 -8.56 -2.73
C HIS A 214 -7.38 -8.04 -3.69
N ARG A 215 -7.44 -6.75 -4.05
CA ARG A 215 -6.53 -6.13 -5.00
C ARG A 215 -6.11 -4.75 -4.51
N VAL A 216 -4.86 -4.40 -4.80
CA VAL A 216 -4.35 -3.04 -4.64
C VAL A 216 -3.82 -2.57 -5.99
N ARG A 217 -4.33 -1.43 -6.47
CA ARG A 217 -3.74 -0.70 -7.57
C ARG A 217 -2.72 0.28 -7.01
N ILE A 218 -1.49 0.15 -7.46
CA ILE A 218 -0.35 0.92 -7.01
C ILE A 218 0.02 1.89 -8.13
N GLU A 219 0.05 3.18 -7.84
CA GLU A 219 0.52 4.23 -8.75
C GLU A 219 1.90 4.73 -8.31
N TYR A 220 2.81 4.82 -9.26
CA TYR A 220 4.22 5.19 -9.10
C TYR A 220 4.46 6.54 -9.76
N GLY A 221 4.40 7.64 -8.99
CA GLY A 221 4.53 8.96 -9.58
C GLY A 221 3.56 9.23 -10.72
N ASN A 222 3.93 10.10 -11.64
CA ASN A 222 3.12 10.43 -12.81
C ASN A 222 3.68 9.88 -14.13
N THR A 223 4.83 9.24 -14.10
CA THR A 223 5.56 8.82 -15.30
C THR A 223 6.21 7.44 -15.08
N ALA A 224 6.16 6.58 -16.10
CA ALA A 224 6.90 5.32 -16.09
C ALA A 224 8.41 5.59 -16.11
N LEU A 225 9.21 4.66 -15.55
CA LEU A 225 10.66 4.75 -15.60
C LEU A 225 11.18 4.94 -17.04
N GLY A 226 12.17 5.83 -17.21
CA GLY A 226 12.81 6.18 -18.47
C GLY A 226 13.36 7.60 -18.48
N PRO A 227 12.55 8.65 -18.33
CA PRO A 227 13.04 10.03 -18.31
C PRO A 227 13.80 10.36 -17.02
N ASP A 228 14.53 11.47 -17.03
CA ASP A 228 15.07 12.07 -15.81
C ASP A 228 13.91 12.53 -14.92
N ASP A 229 14.09 12.35 -13.61
CA ASP A 229 13.19 12.87 -12.61
C ASP A 229 13.33 14.38 -12.43
N GLY A 230 12.26 15.04 -11.99
CA GLY A 230 12.23 16.43 -11.62
C GLY A 230 11.35 17.32 -12.50
N GLY A 231 11.07 18.53 -12.00
CA GLY A 231 10.17 19.48 -12.64
C GLY A 231 8.71 19.01 -12.60
N SER A 232 8.15 18.63 -13.73
CA SER A 232 6.79 18.05 -13.84
C SER A 232 6.81 16.53 -13.99
N VAL A 233 7.97 15.92 -14.03
CA VAL A 233 8.16 14.48 -14.12
C VAL A 233 8.45 13.96 -12.71
N ASP A 234 7.64 13.03 -12.24
CA ASP A 234 7.80 12.31 -10.99
C ASP A 234 7.87 10.82 -11.31
N VAL A 235 9.05 10.21 -11.12
CA VAL A 235 9.28 8.78 -11.23
C VAL A 235 9.60 8.23 -9.85
N SER A 236 8.92 7.18 -9.45
CA SER A 236 9.17 6.52 -8.17
C SER A 236 9.33 5.02 -8.33
N VAL A 237 9.95 4.41 -7.36
CA VAL A 237 10.09 2.95 -7.26
C VAL A 237 9.68 2.48 -5.88
N MET A 238 9.64 1.18 -5.65
CA MET A 238 9.24 0.65 -4.35
C MET A 238 10.28 -0.32 -3.81
N ASP A 239 10.27 -0.41 -2.48
CA ASP A 239 11.00 -1.40 -1.70
C ASP A 239 10.01 -2.33 -0.97
N ASP A 240 10.20 -2.61 0.30
CA ASP A 240 9.47 -3.60 1.09
C ASP A 240 7.94 -3.52 0.95
N PHE A 241 7.32 -4.65 0.63
CA PHE A 241 5.86 -4.85 0.68
C PHE A 241 5.48 -5.63 1.93
N ILE A 242 4.46 -5.14 2.65
CA ILE A 242 3.97 -5.74 3.90
C ILE A 242 2.44 -5.85 3.80
N TYR A 243 1.90 -7.05 3.94
CA TYR A 243 0.45 -7.27 3.84
C TYR A 243 -0.04 -8.34 4.82
N GLY A 244 -1.30 -8.24 5.17
CA GLY A 244 -1.95 -9.24 6.03
C GLY A 244 -1.94 -10.62 5.40
N GLU A 245 -2.08 -11.66 6.22
CA GLU A 245 -2.16 -13.04 5.71
C GLU A 245 -3.34 -13.19 4.76
N PRO A 246 -3.16 -13.72 3.53
CA PRO A 246 -4.24 -14.00 2.58
C PRO A 246 -5.16 -15.12 3.07
N GLN A 247 -6.48 -14.83 3.14
CA GLN A 247 -7.53 -15.71 3.69
C GLN A 247 -8.67 -15.92 2.71
#